data_7a0a73bf6729c52c9b382d6fc2c440e7
#
_entry.id   7a0a73bf6729c52c9b382d6fc2c440e7
#
_cell.length_a   1.000
_cell.length_b   1.000
_cell.length_c   1.000
_cell.angle_alpha   90.00
_cell.angle_beta   90.00
_cell.angle_gamma   90.00
#
_symmetry.space_group_name_H-M   'P 1'
#
loop_
_entity.id
_entity.type
_entity.pdbx_description
1 polymer ?
#
loop_
_entity_poly.entity_id
_entity_poly.type
_entity_poly.pdbx_seq_one_letter_code
_entity_poly.pdbx_strand_id
1 'polypeptide(L)'
;MDACFAIEGTARNLYSKEEVGAVDYKNCIREYYWIIEMISGIGINFKETKFSNLGITNGRGELILEPDFADVIYHIFRCNFAHCKDVPLNYELTPILDGGKINWHIGPDTFRIPESIILGLLAVSVFSKANMNNKTEGAYYLSYKGEHFKIKDWWGKEKEFHEVINKLTPNLVLVKLEGLGELKSN
;
A
#
# COMPACT_ATOMS: atom_id res chain seq x y z
N MET A 1 -10.74 -4.67 -2.77
CA MET A 1 -10.81 -5.86 -1.89
C MET A 1 -9.65 -6.83 -2.15
N ASP A 2 -9.46 -7.27 -3.36
CA ASP A 2 -8.49 -8.32 -3.73
C ASP A 2 -7.03 -8.01 -3.35
N ALA A 3 -6.63 -6.73 -3.44
CA ALA A 3 -5.29 -6.31 -3.07
C ALA A 3 -4.96 -6.56 -1.58
N CYS A 4 -5.94 -6.40 -0.67
CA CYS A 4 -5.75 -6.69 0.75
C CYS A 4 -5.54 -8.19 1.01
N PHE A 5 -6.28 -9.05 0.30
CA PHE A 5 -6.09 -10.51 0.39
C PHE A 5 -4.80 -10.97 -0.28
N ALA A 6 -4.38 -10.31 -1.35
CA ALA A 6 -3.10 -10.59 -2.00
C ALA A 6 -1.91 -10.28 -1.07
N ILE A 7 -1.97 -9.20 -0.30
CA ILE A 7 -0.99 -8.89 0.75
C ILE A 7 -1.03 -9.94 1.88
N GLU A 8 -2.23 -10.39 2.30
CA GLU A 8 -2.33 -11.44 3.31
C GLU A 8 -1.67 -12.75 2.86
N GLY A 9 -1.92 -13.16 1.60
CA GLY A 9 -1.25 -14.31 1.00
C GLY A 9 0.28 -14.14 0.93
N THR A 10 0.75 -12.94 0.57
CA THR A 10 2.17 -12.61 0.55
C THR A 10 2.79 -12.69 1.94
N ALA A 11 2.11 -12.17 2.96
CA ALA A 11 2.58 -12.23 4.34
C ALA A 11 2.64 -13.68 4.87
N ARG A 12 1.66 -14.53 4.51
CA ARG A 12 1.71 -15.98 4.82
C ARG A 12 2.98 -16.61 4.30
N ASN A 13 3.30 -16.38 3.03
CA ASN A 13 4.49 -16.91 2.39
C ASN A 13 5.78 -16.33 3.01
N LEU A 14 5.80 -15.01 3.26
CA LEU A 14 6.97 -14.29 3.78
C LEU A 14 7.37 -14.79 5.18
N TYR A 15 6.40 -15.03 6.04
CA TYR A 15 6.62 -15.46 7.44
C TYR A 15 6.43 -16.95 7.65
N SER A 16 6.14 -17.73 6.59
CA SER A 16 5.90 -19.18 6.65
C SER A 16 4.81 -19.54 7.68
N LYS A 17 3.69 -18.83 7.64
CA LYS A 17 2.56 -19.01 8.57
C LYS A 17 1.29 -19.40 7.83
N GLU A 18 0.45 -20.24 8.43
CA GLU A 18 -0.88 -20.55 7.93
C GLU A 18 -1.86 -19.39 8.17
N GLU A 19 -1.73 -18.74 9.32
CA GLU A 19 -2.54 -17.60 9.70
C GLU A 19 -1.68 -16.36 9.92
N VAL A 20 -2.14 -15.23 9.40
CA VAL A 20 -1.47 -13.93 9.48
C VAL A 20 -2.26 -13.01 10.40
N GLY A 21 -1.64 -12.62 11.51
CA GLY A 21 -2.17 -11.59 12.40
C GLY A 21 -1.90 -10.16 11.91
N ALA A 22 -2.48 -9.19 12.63
CA ALA A 22 -2.31 -7.77 12.32
C ALA A 22 -0.84 -7.33 12.21
N VAL A 23 0.02 -7.86 13.08
CA VAL A 23 1.45 -7.50 13.11
C VAL A 23 2.15 -7.97 11.85
N ASP A 24 1.96 -9.24 11.46
CA ASP A 24 2.61 -9.82 10.27
C ASP A 24 2.12 -9.11 9.00
N TYR A 25 0.80 -8.88 8.88
CA TYR A 25 0.22 -8.17 7.74
C TYR A 25 0.84 -6.77 7.57
N LYS A 26 0.86 -5.97 8.65
CA LYS A 26 1.40 -4.62 8.63
C LYS A 26 2.90 -4.61 8.36
N ASN A 27 3.65 -5.54 8.93
CA ASN A 27 5.09 -5.66 8.68
C ASN A 27 5.39 -6.05 7.24
N CYS A 28 4.56 -6.90 6.61
CA CYS A 28 4.68 -7.19 5.18
C CYS A 28 4.54 -5.90 4.35
N ILE A 29 3.53 -5.05 4.62
CA ILE A 29 3.40 -3.77 3.93
C ILE A 29 4.61 -2.87 4.17
N ARG A 30 5.12 -2.77 5.41
CA ARG A 30 6.28 -1.94 5.77
C ARG A 30 7.56 -2.38 5.07
N GLU A 31 7.78 -3.68 4.93
CA GLU A 31 8.93 -4.23 4.22
C GLU A 31 8.93 -3.82 2.74
N TYR A 32 7.74 -3.69 2.14
CA TYR A 32 7.56 -3.38 0.73
C TYR A 32 7.04 -1.95 0.44
N TYR A 33 7.17 -1.01 1.38
CA TYR A 33 6.81 0.39 1.13
C TYR A 33 7.43 0.93 -0.16
N TRP A 34 8.67 0.59 -0.44
CA TRP A 34 9.36 1.04 -1.64
C TRP A 34 8.67 0.63 -2.95
N ILE A 35 8.07 -0.57 -3.02
CA ILE A 35 7.28 -1.00 -4.19
C ILE A 35 6.00 -0.18 -4.29
N ILE A 36 5.32 0.01 -3.16
CA ILE A 36 4.06 0.74 -3.12
C ILE A 36 4.30 2.21 -3.51
N GLU A 37 5.31 2.86 -2.96
CA GLU A 37 5.71 4.24 -3.24
C GLU A 37 6.02 4.44 -4.73
N MET A 38 6.79 3.53 -5.31
CA MET A 38 7.16 3.58 -6.72
C MET A 38 5.95 3.43 -7.64
N ILE A 39 5.18 2.35 -7.46
CA ILE A 39 4.09 1.99 -8.39
C ILE A 39 2.89 2.91 -8.23
N SER A 40 2.55 3.32 -7.02
CA SER A 40 1.42 4.22 -6.79
C SER A 40 1.68 5.65 -7.28
N GLY A 41 2.96 6.06 -7.36
CA GLY A 41 3.35 7.40 -7.79
C GLY A 41 2.90 8.53 -6.87
N ILE A 42 2.56 8.23 -5.62
CA ILE A 42 2.05 9.21 -4.64
C ILE A 42 3.12 10.24 -4.25
N GLY A 43 4.40 9.87 -4.30
CA GLY A 43 5.50 10.76 -3.94
C GLY A 43 5.68 10.97 -2.42
N ILE A 44 5.03 10.15 -1.59
CA ILE A 44 5.13 10.19 -0.13
C ILE A 44 6.11 9.11 0.34
N ASN A 45 6.98 9.44 1.30
CA ASN A 45 7.80 8.49 2.04
C ASN A 45 6.95 7.86 3.16
N PHE A 46 6.41 6.68 2.93
CA PHE A 46 5.56 5.99 3.92
C PHE A 46 6.33 5.53 5.15
N LYS A 47 7.62 5.27 5.02
CA LYS A 47 8.46 4.84 6.13
C LYS A 47 8.62 5.94 7.19
N GLU A 48 8.69 7.20 6.74
CA GLU A 48 8.92 8.36 7.60
C GLU A 48 7.62 9.13 7.92
N THR A 49 6.54 8.89 7.17
CA THR A 49 5.28 9.61 7.36
C THR A 49 4.41 8.94 8.42
N LYS A 50 3.86 9.75 9.34
CA LYS A 50 2.86 9.36 10.31
C LYS A 50 1.61 10.24 10.15
N PHE A 51 0.46 9.63 10.41
CA PHE A 51 -0.83 10.29 10.24
C PHE A 51 -1.48 10.48 11.61
N SER A 52 -1.33 11.66 12.18
CA SER A 52 -1.94 11.99 13.48
C SER A 52 -3.45 12.20 13.34
N ASN A 53 -4.19 11.95 14.42
CA ASN A 53 -5.62 12.29 14.57
C ASN A 53 -6.58 11.64 13.55
N LEU A 54 -6.23 10.48 12.98
CA LEU A 54 -7.14 9.74 12.09
C LEU A 54 -8.22 8.93 12.82
N GLY A 55 -8.23 8.91 14.15
CA GLY A 55 -9.23 8.15 14.93
C GLY A 55 -9.13 6.62 14.76
N ILE A 56 -8.01 6.12 14.29
CA ILE A 56 -7.79 4.68 14.08
C ILE A 56 -7.59 3.98 15.42
N THR A 57 -8.35 2.91 15.65
CA THR A 57 -8.19 2.07 16.84
C THR A 57 -7.63 0.69 16.48
N ASN A 58 -6.89 0.10 17.42
CA ASN A 58 -6.45 -1.29 17.29
C ASN A 58 -7.60 -2.27 17.60
N GLY A 59 -7.33 -3.58 17.50
CA GLY A 59 -8.33 -4.63 17.78
C GLY A 59 -8.86 -4.67 19.23
N ARG A 60 -8.26 -3.89 20.15
CA ARG A 60 -8.70 -3.73 21.54
C ARG A 60 -9.50 -2.45 21.76
N GLY A 61 -9.73 -1.66 20.71
CA GLY A 61 -10.39 -0.36 20.81
C GLY A 61 -9.49 0.78 21.31
N GLU A 62 -8.17 0.55 21.45
CA GLU A 62 -7.21 1.57 21.88
C GLU A 62 -6.80 2.43 20.68
N LEU A 63 -6.78 3.76 20.87
CA LEU A 63 -6.41 4.72 19.83
C LEU A 63 -4.93 4.56 19.44
N ILE A 64 -4.67 4.49 18.14
CA ILE A 64 -3.32 4.55 17.59
C ILE A 64 -3.01 6.02 17.32
N LEU A 65 -2.14 6.63 18.14
CA LEU A 65 -1.87 8.07 18.11
C LEU A 65 -1.16 8.52 16.82
N GLU A 66 -0.20 7.73 16.35
CA GLU A 66 0.61 8.01 15.17
C GLU A 66 0.61 6.82 14.20
N PRO A 67 -0.55 6.50 13.59
CA PRO A 67 -0.62 5.41 12.64
C PRO A 67 0.25 5.71 11.41
N ASP A 68 0.92 4.68 10.90
CA ASP A 68 1.56 4.75 9.60
C ASP A 68 0.62 4.25 8.48
N PHE A 69 1.12 4.24 7.25
CA PHE A 69 0.33 3.79 6.12
C PHE A 69 -0.14 2.33 6.24
N ALA A 70 0.68 1.44 6.81
CA ALA A 70 0.30 0.05 7.03
C ALA A 70 -0.84 -0.09 8.05
N ASP A 71 -0.86 0.77 9.08
CA ASP A 71 -1.96 0.83 10.05
C ASP A 71 -3.27 1.25 9.36
N VAL A 72 -3.22 2.26 8.48
CA VAL A 72 -4.39 2.71 7.70
C VAL A 72 -4.91 1.58 6.81
N ILE A 73 -4.05 0.94 6.01
CA ILE A 73 -4.46 -0.15 5.12
C ILE A 73 -5.06 -1.31 5.91
N TYR A 74 -4.45 -1.69 7.03
CA TYR A 74 -4.95 -2.80 7.84
C TYR A 74 -6.28 -2.47 8.52
N HIS A 75 -6.33 -1.41 9.31
CA HIS A 75 -7.47 -1.14 10.19
C HIS A 75 -8.67 -0.56 9.44
N ILE A 76 -8.46 0.27 8.42
CA ILE A 76 -9.54 0.93 7.69
C ILE A 76 -10.00 0.10 6.49
N PHE A 77 -9.08 -0.36 5.65
CA PHE A 77 -9.49 -1.05 4.42
C PHE A 77 -9.62 -2.57 4.64
N ARG A 78 -8.55 -3.26 5.07
CA ARG A 78 -8.57 -4.73 5.21
C ARG A 78 -9.60 -5.21 6.21
N CYS A 79 -9.68 -4.61 7.40
CA CYS A 79 -10.62 -5.07 8.44
C CYS A 79 -12.08 -4.84 8.02
N ASN A 80 -12.41 -3.68 7.44
CA ASN A 80 -13.78 -3.43 6.98
C ASN A 80 -14.18 -4.36 5.84
N PHE A 81 -13.30 -4.56 4.85
CA PHE A 81 -13.57 -5.50 3.74
C PHE A 81 -13.72 -6.95 4.22
N ALA A 82 -12.87 -7.40 5.15
CA ALA A 82 -12.95 -8.77 5.69
C ALA A 82 -14.23 -9.04 6.49
N HIS A 83 -14.79 -8.00 7.11
CA HIS A 83 -16.02 -8.10 7.89
C HIS A 83 -17.27 -7.62 7.13
N CYS A 84 -17.18 -7.42 5.81
CA CYS A 84 -18.27 -6.91 4.98
C CYS A 84 -18.89 -5.60 5.51
N LYS A 85 -18.06 -4.73 6.09
CA LYS A 85 -18.45 -3.42 6.58
C LYS A 85 -18.05 -2.35 5.56
N ASP A 86 -18.82 -1.27 5.54
CA ASP A 86 -18.44 -0.09 4.77
C ASP A 86 -17.18 0.57 5.34
N VAL A 87 -16.35 1.09 4.45
CA VAL A 87 -15.23 1.95 4.85
C VAL A 87 -15.82 3.25 5.42
N PRO A 88 -15.33 3.77 6.55
CA PRO A 88 -15.86 5.02 7.11
C PRO A 88 -15.81 6.16 6.08
N LEU A 89 -16.83 7.01 6.07
CA LEU A 89 -17.04 8.07 5.05
C LEU A 89 -15.89 9.06 4.90
N ASN A 90 -15.07 9.20 5.92
CA ASN A 90 -13.89 10.08 5.89
C ASN A 90 -12.66 9.41 5.24
N TYR A 91 -12.75 8.12 4.87
CA TYR A 91 -11.69 7.38 4.17
C TYR A 91 -12.16 7.02 2.78
N GLU A 92 -11.45 7.49 1.77
CA GLU A 92 -11.86 7.32 0.39
C GLU A 92 -10.67 7.03 -0.53
N LEU A 93 -10.88 6.17 -1.52
CA LEU A 93 -9.99 6.01 -2.65
C LEU A 93 -10.45 6.92 -3.77
N THR A 94 -9.57 7.84 -4.20
CA THR A 94 -9.88 8.77 -5.28
C THR A 94 -9.41 8.22 -6.63
N PRO A 95 -10.22 8.32 -7.70
CA PRO A 95 -9.81 7.84 -9.01
C PRO A 95 -8.62 8.63 -9.55
N ILE A 96 -7.84 7.99 -10.40
CA ILE A 96 -6.80 8.67 -11.18
C ILE A 96 -7.51 9.54 -12.22
N LEU A 97 -7.25 10.84 -12.18
CA LEU A 97 -7.85 11.79 -13.12
C LEU A 97 -7.20 11.71 -14.51
N ASP A 98 -7.90 12.27 -15.51
CA ASP A 98 -7.37 12.41 -16.86
C ASP A 98 -6.00 13.13 -16.85
N GLY A 99 -5.07 12.61 -17.66
CA GLY A 99 -3.69 13.10 -17.69
C GLY A 99 -2.80 12.56 -16.57
N GLY A 100 -3.25 11.51 -15.84
CA GLY A 100 -2.46 10.85 -14.79
C GLY A 100 -2.26 11.67 -13.52
N LYS A 101 -3.11 12.68 -13.31
CA LYS A 101 -3.07 13.48 -12.07
C LYS A 101 -3.53 12.64 -10.89
N ILE A 102 -2.70 12.61 -9.87
CA ILE A 102 -2.95 11.92 -8.62
C ILE A 102 -3.40 12.95 -7.60
N ASN A 103 -4.62 12.80 -7.10
CA ASN A 103 -5.15 13.63 -6.02
C ASN A 103 -5.19 12.82 -4.72
N TRP A 104 -4.64 13.39 -3.70
CA TRP A 104 -4.79 12.90 -2.34
C TRP A 104 -5.07 14.08 -1.41
N HIS A 105 -5.81 13.83 -0.35
CA HIS A 105 -6.14 14.83 0.64
C HIS A 105 -6.15 14.18 2.02
N ILE A 106 -5.30 14.70 2.89
CA ILE A 106 -5.17 14.23 4.26
C ILE A 106 -5.40 15.43 5.18
N GLY A 107 -6.42 15.37 5.99
CA GLY A 107 -6.80 16.40 6.93
C GLY A 107 -7.35 15.80 8.22
N PRO A 108 -7.78 16.64 9.18
CA PRO A 108 -8.25 16.16 10.49
C PRO A 108 -9.38 15.15 10.41
N ASP A 109 -10.30 15.33 9.46
CA ASP A 109 -11.49 14.50 9.29
C ASP A 109 -11.58 13.85 7.90
N THR A 110 -10.48 13.81 7.16
CA THR A 110 -10.51 13.32 5.78
C THR A 110 -9.21 12.63 5.43
N PHE A 111 -9.32 11.40 4.93
CA PHE A 111 -8.21 10.64 4.40
C PHE A 111 -8.57 10.10 3.02
N ARG A 112 -8.20 10.85 1.98
CA ARG A 112 -8.40 10.48 0.57
C ARG A 112 -7.08 10.19 -0.08
N ILE A 113 -6.91 8.99 -0.57
CA ILE A 113 -5.71 8.55 -1.27
C ILE A 113 -6.05 8.03 -2.66
N PRO A 114 -5.15 8.14 -3.64
CA PRO A 114 -5.42 7.69 -4.99
C PRO A 114 -5.55 6.17 -5.06
N GLU A 115 -6.46 5.71 -5.91
CA GLU A 115 -6.67 4.28 -6.16
C GLU A 115 -5.43 3.55 -6.72
N SER A 116 -4.43 4.29 -7.25
CA SER A 116 -3.14 3.72 -7.66
C SER A 116 -2.42 2.97 -6.53
N ILE A 117 -2.79 3.23 -5.28
CA ILE A 117 -2.33 2.45 -4.13
C ILE A 117 -2.67 0.96 -4.27
N ILE A 118 -3.82 0.64 -4.88
CA ILE A 118 -4.24 -0.74 -5.13
C ILE A 118 -3.22 -1.43 -6.05
N LEU A 119 -2.75 -0.73 -7.08
CA LEU A 119 -1.73 -1.25 -7.99
C LEU A 119 -0.40 -1.46 -7.25
N GLY A 120 -0.04 -0.56 -6.34
CA GLY A 120 1.13 -0.70 -5.47
C GLY A 120 1.06 -1.96 -4.59
N LEU A 121 -0.08 -2.19 -3.94
CA LEU A 121 -0.30 -3.38 -3.11
C LEU A 121 -0.27 -4.68 -3.94
N LEU A 122 -0.89 -4.69 -5.12
CA LEU A 122 -0.83 -5.83 -6.04
C LEU A 122 0.60 -6.08 -6.54
N ALA A 123 1.37 -5.02 -6.82
CA ALA A 123 2.77 -5.12 -7.21
C ALA A 123 3.62 -5.79 -6.12
N VAL A 124 3.39 -5.49 -4.84
CA VAL A 124 4.02 -6.22 -3.73
C VAL A 124 3.79 -7.71 -3.87
N SER A 125 2.55 -8.12 -4.14
CA SER A 125 2.22 -9.56 -4.24
C SER A 125 2.89 -10.22 -5.45
N VAL A 126 3.12 -9.51 -6.55
CA VAL A 126 3.79 -10.05 -7.73
C VAL A 126 5.30 -10.12 -7.52
N PHE A 127 5.92 -9.03 -7.04
CA PHE A 127 7.38 -8.91 -7.05
C PHE A 127 8.06 -9.44 -5.80
N SER A 128 7.35 -9.56 -4.66
CA SER A 128 7.92 -10.12 -3.42
C SER A 128 8.55 -11.49 -3.65
N LYS A 129 9.80 -11.64 -3.22
CA LYS A 129 10.53 -12.93 -3.26
C LYS A 129 9.79 -14.08 -2.58
N ALA A 130 8.90 -13.77 -1.63
CA ALA A 130 8.07 -14.76 -0.93
C ALA A 130 7.11 -15.50 -1.89
N ASN A 131 6.80 -14.91 -3.05
CA ASN A 131 5.85 -15.43 -4.03
C ASN A 131 6.51 -16.05 -5.27
N MET A 132 7.82 -16.36 -5.23
CA MET A 132 8.57 -16.89 -6.37
C MET A 132 8.00 -18.19 -6.96
N ASN A 133 7.27 -18.96 -6.18
CA ASN A 133 6.68 -20.23 -6.60
C ASN A 133 5.25 -20.06 -7.14
N ASN A 134 4.69 -18.85 -7.09
CA ASN A 134 3.35 -18.59 -7.60
C ASN A 134 3.34 -18.70 -9.13
N LYS A 135 2.17 -19.09 -9.64
CA LYS A 135 1.92 -19.19 -11.09
C LYS A 135 0.60 -18.52 -11.40
N THR A 136 0.52 -17.92 -12.57
CA THR A 136 -0.73 -17.42 -13.11
C THR A 136 -0.86 -17.82 -14.56
N GLU A 137 -2.07 -18.18 -14.96
CA GLU A 137 -2.43 -18.40 -16.34
C GLU A 137 -2.97 -17.09 -16.93
N GLY A 138 -2.64 -16.81 -18.19
CA GLY A 138 -3.10 -15.62 -18.87
C GLY A 138 -2.02 -14.57 -19.13
N ALA A 139 -2.43 -13.55 -19.87
CA ALA A 139 -1.53 -12.52 -20.41
C ALA A 139 -1.63 -11.21 -19.59
N TYR A 140 -1.75 -11.32 -18.28
CA TYR A 140 -1.81 -10.14 -17.40
C TYR A 140 -0.44 -9.49 -17.28
N TYR A 141 -0.43 -8.17 -17.22
CA TYR A 141 0.78 -7.39 -17.03
C TYR A 141 0.52 -6.17 -16.15
N LEU A 142 1.56 -5.73 -15.47
CA LEU A 142 1.61 -4.44 -14.82
C LEU A 142 2.42 -3.50 -15.70
N SER A 143 1.91 -2.29 -15.95
CA SER A 143 2.63 -1.26 -16.70
C SER A 143 3.13 -0.17 -15.78
N TYR A 144 4.38 0.23 -15.96
CA TYR A 144 4.96 1.36 -15.25
C TYR A 144 5.93 2.11 -16.16
N LYS A 145 5.68 3.42 -16.37
CA LYS A 145 6.52 4.29 -17.22
C LYS A 145 6.86 3.71 -18.60
N GLY A 146 5.88 3.03 -19.22
CA GLY A 146 6.06 2.43 -20.55
C GLY A 146 6.63 1.02 -20.55
N GLU A 147 7.17 0.55 -19.44
CA GLU A 147 7.59 -0.84 -19.28
C GLU A 147 6.41 -1.75 -18.95
N HIS A 148 6.46 -2.99 -19.45
CA HIS A 148 5.42 -3.99 -19.26
C HIS A 148 5.97 -5.23 -18.56
N PHE A 149 5.55 -5.46 -17.35
CA PHE A 149 5.92 -6.61 -16.53
C PHE A 149 4.84 -7.69 -16.66
N LYS A 150 5.07 -8.71 -17.47
CA LYS A 150 4.13 -9.85 -17.59
C LYS A 150 4.14 -10.64 -16.30
N ILE A 151 3.02 -10.65 -15.58
CA ILE A 151 2.93 -11.19 -14.22
C ILE A 151 3.46 -12.63 -14.13
N LYS A 152 3.11 -13.48 -15.11
CA LYS A 152 3.59 -14.88 -15.16
C LYS A 152 5.12 -15.04 -15.17
N ASP A 153 5.84 -14.02 -15.65
CA ASP A 153 7.29 -14.04 -15.80
C ASP A 153 8.01 -13.29 -14.66
N TRP A 154 7.23 -12.63 -13.77
CA TRP A 154 7.75 -11.71 -12.76
C TRP A 154 7.46 -12.10 -11.32
N TRP A 155 6.81 -13.24 -11.08
CA TRP A 155 6.59 -13.72 -9.71
C TRP A 155 7.92 -13.87 -8.95
N GLY A 156 8.00 -13.17 -7.80
CA GLY A 156 9.14 -13.24 -6.88
C GLY A 156 10.43 -12.60 -7.36
N LYS A 157 10.44 -11.90 -8.50
CA LYS A 157 11.64 -11.25 -9.05
C LYS A 157 11.88 -9.86 -8.45
N GLU A 158 11.93 -9.79 -7.14
CA GLU A 158 12.08 -8.57 -6.36
C GLU A 158 13.35 -7.80 -6.74
N LYS A 159 14.48 -8.50 -6.83
CA LYS A 159 15.78 -7.89 -7.11
C LYS A 159 15.82 -7.31 -8.53
N GLU A 160 15.41 -8.07 -9.51
CA GLU A 160 15.38 -7.65 -10.92
C GLU A 160 14.39 -6.47 -11.09
N PHE A 161 13.25 -6.51 -10.41
CA PHE A 161 12.30 -5.42 -10.41
C PHE A 161 12.91 -4.14 -9.83
N HIS A 162 13.61 -4.24 -8.70
CA HIS A 162 14.30 -3.11 -8.09
C HIS A 162 15.34 -2.48 -9.04
N GLU A 163 16.12 -3.31 -9.74
CA GLU A 163 17.11 -2.84 -10.73
C GLU A 163 16.46 -2.09 -11.91
N VAL A 164 15.33 -2.60 -12.42
CA VAL A 164 14.60 -1.94 -13.51
C VAL A 164 14.00 -0.62 -13.04
N ILE A 165 13.32 -0.62 -11.89
CA ILE A 165 12.68 0.58 -11.36
C ILE A 165 13.70 1.69 -11.09
N ASN A 166 14.84 1.38 -10.52
CA ASN A 166 15.89 2.39 -10.27
C ASN A 166 16.41 3.03 -11.56
N LYS A 167 16.47 2.29 -12.67
CA LYS A 167 16.83 2.84 -13.99
C LYS A 167 15.73 3.76 -14.55
N LEU A 168 14.46 3.42 -14.30
CA LEU A 168 13.31 4.21 -14.77
C LEU A 168 13.08 5.48 -13.93
N THR A 169 13.53 5.47 -12.66
CA THR A 169 13.30 6.54 -11.69
C THR A 169 14.56 6.94 -10.93
N PRO A 170 15.65 7.30 -11.60
CA PRO A 170 16.95 7.57 -10.94
C PRO A 170 16.91 8.75 -9.97
N ASN A 171 15.94 9.66 -10.12
CA ASN A 171 15.80 10.86 -9.32
C ASN A 171 14.46 10.93 -8.59
N LEU A 172 13.92 9.78 -8.14
CA LEU A 172 12.69 9.79 -7.36
C LEU A 172 12.92 10.52 -6.04
N VAL A 173 12.13 11.57 -5.82
CA VAL A 173 12.10 12.29 -4.55
C VAL A 173 10.80 11.91 -3.84
N LEU A 174 10.93 11.37 -2.62
CA LEU A 174 9.80 11.09 -1.74
C LEU A 174 9.75 12.16 -0.65
N VAL A 175 8.56 12.65 -0.38
CA VAL A 175 8.33 13.71 0.61
C VAL A 175 7.85 13.09 1.92
N LYS A 176 8.51 13.41 3.02
CA LYS A 176 8.00 13.14 4.35
C LYS A 176 6.92 14.16 4.67
N LEU A 177 5.76 13.70 5.14
CA LEU A 177 4.70 14.56 5.62
C LEU A 177 4.71 14.58 7.15
N GLU A 178 4.66 15.78 7.74
CA GLU A 178 4.63 16.00 9.18
C GLU A 178 3.39 16.81 9.57
N GLY A 179 2.91 16.62 10.80
CA GLY A 179 1.79 17.39 11.36
C GLY A 179 0.43 17.15 10.68
N LEU A 180 0.30 16.05 9.94
CA LEU A 180 -0.96 15.71 9.30
C LEU A 180 -2.04 15.40 10.35
N GLY A 181 -3.10 16.18 10.34
CA GLY A 181 -4.21 16.03 11.27
C GLY A 181 -4.06 16.83 12.58
N GLU A 182 -3.00 17.59 12.76
CA GLU A 182 -2.92 18.54 13.88
C GLU A 182 -3.93 19.67 13.71
N LEU A 183 -4.91 19.73 14.60
CA LEU A 183 -5.76 20.89 14.73
C LEU A 183 -4.86 22.05 15.22
N LYS A 184 -4.67 23.07 14.41
CA LYS A 184 -4.19 24.35 14.95
C LYS A 184 -5.24 24.80 15.96
N SER A 185 -4.95 24.67 17.26
CA SER A 185 -5.69 25.33 18.30
C SER A 185 -5.55 26.84 18.08
N ASN A 186 -6.60 27.45 17.56
CA ASN A 186 -6.74 28.91 17.58
C ASN A 186 -7.09 29.37 18.97
#